data_2ec42975f58be43b568b99ce64872c54
#
_entry.id   2ec42975f58be43b568b99ce64872c54
#
_cell.length_a   1.000
_cell.length_b   1.000
_cell.length_c   1.000
_cell.angle_alpha   90.00
_cell.angle_beta   90.00
_cell.angle_gamma   90.00
#
_symmetry.space_group_name_H-M   'P 1'
#
loop_
_entity.id
_entity.type
_entity.pdbx_description
1 polymer ?
#
loop_
_entity_poly.entity_id
_entity_poly.type
_entity_poly.pdbx_seq_one_letter_code
_entity_poly.pdbx_strand_id
1 'polypeptide(L)'
;MAARQLLCGMLQTILLCCVAECSTPDKQPTMLSHEAFAKAEVFINETARPVERALFAFYFAHGSRDAVIAELAKFQNSDGGFASCLESDTRWCGSSPLGAMKALGILTDLGVPASEPHVKAVIRYLLASFDDKHGIWHALPKEANAAPHASWWEVREETGKCEVESPLFPTAALAGYLQNYAALLPPGFVKRITESSLNYLAAAPERMPMPDIESLIELVRLLPPAQSTDAVRKLKRVLAVVVVQDPKQWNSYNVKPLTFVHSPQSPFYPEMETAVGANLDYIIPTQKSDGGWGLTWSWEDRNPAAWELAEEEWRGVVSLENLRTLQAFHRIAQ
;
A
#
# COMPACT_ATOMS: atom_id res chain seq x y z
N MET A 1 20.22 89.46 9.35
CA MET A 1 19.81 89.88 7.97
C MET A 1 19.42 88.57 7.31
N ALA A 2 18.15 88.34 7.17
CA ALA A 2 17.33 88.45 5.96
C ALA A 2 17.92 87.58 4.82
N ALA A 3 17.30 86.67 4.15
CA ALA A 3 15.95 86.43 3.78
C ALA A 3 15.75 85.11 3.02
N ARG A 4 14.53 84.62 3.07
CA ARG A 4 13.69 84.07 2.01
C ARG A 4 13.95 82.67 1.49
N GLN A 5 13.13 81.81 1.92
CA GLN A 5 12.15 80.93 1.26
C GLN A 5 12.12 80.92 -0.25
N LEU A 6 12.14 79.72 -0.83
CA LEU A 6 11.27 79.35 -1.96
C LEU A 6 10.93 77.86 -1.93
N LEU A 7 9.62 77.61 -1.86
CA LEU A 7 8.98 76.30 -2.03
C LEU A 7 9.22 75.79 -3.46
N CYS A 8 9.50 74.53 -3.61
CA CYS A 8 9.18 73.78 -4.84
C CYS A 8 8.61 72.41 -4.44
N GLY A 9 7.32 72.27 -4.66
CA GLY A 9 6.60 71.07 -4.41
C GLY A 9 6.93 70.01 -5.48
N MET A 10 7.27 68.83 -5.04
CA MET A 10 7.25 67.62 -5.90
C MET A 10 6.08 66.76 -5.50
N LEU A 11 5.07 66.69 -6.39
CA LEU A 11 4.06 65.66 -6.38
C LEU A 11 4.72 64.31 -6.56
N GLN A 12 4.72 63.49 -5.51
CA GLN A 12 4.96 62.06 -5.65
C GLN A 12 3.66 61.38 -6.07
N THR A 13 3.58 61.04 -7.35
CA THR A 13 2.54 60.15 -7.87
C THR A 13 2.84 58.74 -7.40
N ILE A 14 2.12 58.27 -6.42
CA ILE A 14 2.15 56.86 -6.00
C ILE A 14 1.45 56.06 -7.08
N LEU A 15 2.23 55.36 -7.91
CA LEU A 15 1.74 54.34 -8.83
C LEU A 15 1.37 53.08 -7.98
N LEU A 16 0.07 52.92 -7.66
CA LEU A 16 -0.45 51.65 -7.15
C LEU A 16 -0.36 50.63 -8.29
N CYS A 17 0.71 49.83 -8.32
CA CYS A 17 0.72 48.59 -9.06
C CYS A 17 -0.29 47.64 -8.40
N CYS A 18 -1.50 47.53 -8.94
CA CYS A 18 -2.38 46.40 -8.73
C CYS A 18 -1.69 45.15 -9.26
N VAL A 19 -1.03 44.41 -8.39
CA VAL A 19 -0.68 43.02 -8.67
C VAL A 19 -2.00 42.24 -8.70
N ALA A 20 -2.55 42.08 -9.89
CA ALA A 20 -3.61 41.12 -10.09
C ALA A 20 -3.00 39.76 -9.83
N GLU A 21 -3.28 39.21 -8.64
CA GLU A 21 -3.11 37.79 -8.40
C GLU A 21 -3.94 37.05 -9.45
N CYS A 22 -3.26 36.50 -10.44
CA CYS A 22 -3.83 35.61 -11.42
C CYS A 22 -4.11 34.29 -10.65
N SER A 23 -5.21 34.26 -9.91
CA SER A 23 -5.74 33.01 -9.39
C SER A 23 -6.10 32.16 -10.59
N THR A 24 -5.28 31.16 -10.88
CA THR A 24 -5.68 30.07 -11.76
C THR A 24 -7.02 29.53 -11.23
N PRO A 25 -8.04 29.39 -12.10
CA PRO A 25 -9.32 28.85 -11.65
C PRO A 25 -9.04 27.51 -10.99
N ASP A 26 -9.53 27.34 -9.76
CA ASP A 26 -9.48 26.06 -9.03
C ASP A 26 -10.06 24.97 -9.95
N LYS A 27 -9.17 24.18 -10.52
CA LYS A 27 -9.60 23.07 -11.38
C LYS A 27 -10.39 22.11 -10.49
N GLN A 28 -11.69 21.99 -10.76
CA GLN A 28 -12.50 21.03 -10.01
C GLN A 28 -11.87 19.64 -10.08
N PRO A 29 -11.82 18.92 -8.95
CA PRO A 29 -11.20 17.61 -8.91
C PRO A 29 -11.92 16.65 -9.86
N THR A 30 -11.17 15.82 -10.59
CA THR A 30 -11.71 14.79 -11.45
C THR A 30 -12.47 13.76 -10.63
N MET A 31 -13.68 13.41 -11.04
CA MET A 31 -14.52 12.41 -10.37
C MET A 31 -14.66 11.16 -11.25
N LEU A 32 -14.64 9.98 -10.63
CA LEU A 32 -15.07 8.75 -11.28
C LEU A 32 -16.59 8.80 -11.44
N SER A 33 -17.09 8.75 -12.69
CA SER A 33 -18.52 8.82 -12.95
C SER A 33 -19.26 7.56 -12.48
N HIS A 34 -20.60 7.65 -12.31
CA HIS A 34 -21.43 6.47 -12.02
C HIS A 34 -21.29 5.36 -13.06
N GLU A 35 -21.20 5.73 -14.34
CA GLU A 35 -21.01 4.76 -15.42
C GLU A 35 -19.65 4.06 -15.30
N ALA A 36 -18.60 4.82 -15.00
CA ALA A 36 -17.24 4.28 -14.82
C ALA A 36 -17.17 3.36 -13.59
N PHE A 37 -17.82 3.74 -12.49
CA PHE A 37 -17.93 2.88 -11.30
C PHE A 37 -18.69 1.58 -11.61
N ALA A 38 -19.84 1.66 -12.30
CA ALA A 38 -20.62 0.48 -12.70
C ALA A 38 -19.80 -0.48 -13.60
N LYS A 39 -18.99 0.05 -14.52
CA LYS A 39 -18.07 -0.78 -15.32
C LYS A 39 -17.03 -1.48 -14.44
N ALA A 40 -16.46 -0.80 -13.43
CA ALA A 40 -15.52 -1.41 -12.50
C ALA A 40 -16.19 -2.51 -11.66
N GLU A 41 -17.42 -2.30 -11.21
CA GLU A 41 -18.21 -3.31 -10.52
C GLU A 41 -18.42 -4.57 -11.37
N VAL A 42 -18.80 -4.41 -12.64
CA VAL A 42 -18.95 -5.53 -13.58
C VAL A 42 -17.61 -6.26 -13.76
N PHE A 43 -16.53 -5.52 -14.03
CA PHE A 43 -15.19 -6.09 -14.18
C PHE A 43 -14.78 -6.92 -12.96
N ILE A 44 -14.91 -6.38 -11.75
CA ILE A 44 -14.54 -7.10 -10.52
C ILE A 44 -15.40 -8.35 -10.34
N ASN A 45 -16.70 -8.26 -10.54
CA ASN A 45 -17.61 -9.40 -10.34
C ASN A 45 -17.43 -10.51 -11.37
N GLU A 46 -16.98 -10.20 -12.59
CA GLU A 46 -16.81 -11.19 -13.66
C GLU A 46 -15.39 -11.76 -13.73
N THR A 47 -14.38 -10.92 -13.41
CA THR A 47 -12.97 -11.24 -13.70
C THR A 47 -12.12 -11.48 -12.43
N ALA A 48 -12.34 -10.72 -11.34
CA ALA A 48 -11.49 -10.82 -10.16
C ALA A 48 -11.67 -12.16 -9.41
N ARG A 49 -10.66 -12.54 -8.61
CA ARG A 49 -10.75 -13.74 -7.75
C ARG A 49 -11.93 -13.65 -6.77
N PRO A 50 -12.45 -14.76 -6.28
CA PRO A 50 -13.55 -14.76 -5.31
C PRO A 50 -13.29 -13.90 -4.07
N VAL A 51 -12.04 -13.79 -3.60
CA VAL A 51 -11.67 -12.99 -2.43
C VAL A 51 -11.81 -11.48 -2.72
N GLU A 52 -11.37 -11.00 -3.88
CA GLU A 52 -11.56 -9.59 -4.29
C GLU A 52 -13.04 -9.26 -4.55
N ARG A 53 -13.80 -10.19 -5.12
CA ARG A 53 -15.26 -10.03 -5.27
C ARG A 53 -15.96 -9.88 -3.92
N ALA A 54 -15.60 -10.72 -2.95
CA ALA A 54 -16.14 -10.63 -1.60
C ALA A 54 -15.73 -9.35 -0.88
N LEU A 55 -14.49 -8.88 -1.07
CA LEU A 55 -14.01 -7.59 -0.57
C LEU A 55 -14.74 -6.42 -1.23
N PHE A 56 -14.95 -6.45 -2.54
CA PHE A 56 -15.75 -5.43 -3.23
C PHE A 56 -17.17 -5.38 -2.67
N ALA A 57 -17.82 -6.53 -2.54
CA ALA A 57 -19.16 -6.60 -1.94
C ALA A 57 -19.17 -6.02 -0.51
N PHE A 58 -18.16 -6.31 0.31
CA PHE A 58 -18.04 -5.78 1.66
C PHE A 58 -17.93 -4.25 1.68
N TYR A 59 -17.07 -3.66 0.84
CA TYR A 59 -16.82 -2.22 0.86
C TYR A 59 -17.89 -1.39 0.15
N PHE A 60 -18.55 -1.94 -0.90
CA PHE A 60 -19.40 -1.17 -1.80
C PHE A 60 -20.84 -1.67 -1.93
N ALA A 61 -21.13 -2.93 -1.56
CA ALA A 61 -22.43 -3.56 -1.81
C ALA A 61 -23.03 -4.26 -0.58
N HIS A 62 -22.72 -3.81 0.63
CA HIS A 62 -23.23 -4.34 1.90
C HIS A 62 -22.98 -5.85 2.12
N GLY A 63 -21.93 -6.40 1.51
CA GLY A 63 -21.49 -7.77 1.75
C GLY A 63 -21.00 -7.98 3.18
N SER A 64 -21.00 -9.22 3.63
CA SER A 64 -20.59 -9.55 5.00
C SER A 64 -19.09 -9.79 5.11
N ARG A 65 -18.52 -9.46 6.26
CA ARG A 65 -17.15 -9.84 6.63
C ARG A 65 -16.95 -11.35 6.58
N ASP A 66 -17.95 -12.13 6.99
CA ASP A 66 -17.86 -13.59 7.04
C ASP A 66 -17.74 -14.19 5.62
N ALA A 67 -18.35 -13.56 4.61
CA ALA A 67 -18.16 -13.95 3.21
C ALA A 67 -16.71 -13.76 2.76
N VAL A 68 -16.05 -12.67 3.15
CA VAL A 68 -14.63 -12.46 2.85
C VAL A 68 -13.76 -13.48 3.56
N ILE A 69 -14.02 -13.75 4.85
CA ILE A 69 -13.29 -14.76 5.63
C ILE A 69 -13.43 -16.14 4.98
N ALA A 70 -14.63 -16.50 4.51
CA ALA A 70 -14.86 -17.80 3.85
C ALA A 70 -14.07 -17.95 2.54
N GLU A 71 -13.95 -16.89 1.73
CA GLU A 71 -13.13 -16.93 0.52
C GLU A 71 -11.63 -16.95 0.84
N LEU A 72 -11.20 -16.14 1.80
CA LEU A 72 -9.81 -16.10 2.26
C LEU A 72 -9.37 -17.44 2.87
N ALA A 73 -10.25 -18.11 3.61
CA ALA A 73 -10.00 -19.40 4.22
C ALA A 73 -9.63 -20.51 3.22
N LYS A 74 -10.03 -20.37 1.95
CA LYS A 74 -9.65 -21.32 0.88
C LYS A 74 -8.15 -21.28 0.56
N PHE A 75 -7.47 -20.22 0.95
CA PHE A 75 -6.01 -20.08 0.86
C PHE A 75 -5.29 -20.55 2.14
N GLN A 76 -6.01 -20.92 3.20
CA GLN A 76 -5.37 -21.39 4.43
C GLN A 76 -5.10 -22.88 4.36
N ASN A 77 -3.85 -23.28 4.54
CA ASN A 77 -3.42 -24.67 4.53
C ASN A 77 -3.61 -25.34 5.90
N SER A 78 -3.48 -26.66 5.94
CA SER A 78 -3.70 -27.47 7.16
C SER A 78 -2.70 -27.18 8.29
N ASP A 79 -1.54 -26.62 8.00
CA ASP A 79 -0.55 -26.14 8.96
C ASP A 79 -0.91 -24.79 9.61
N GLY A 80 -1.98 -24.16 9.12
CA GLY A 80 -2.48 -22.87 9.57
C GLY A 80 -1.89 -21.66 8.83
N GLY A 81 -0.87 -21.85 8.00
CA GLY A 81 -0.31 -20.83 7.14
C GLY A 81 -1.21 -20.53 5.94
N PHE A 82 -0.96 -19.40 5.28
CA PHE A 82 -1.66 -19.06 4.05
C PHE A 82 -0.78 -19.29 2.83
N ALA A 83 -1.43 -19.74 1.77
CA ALA A 83 -0.81 -20.02 0.49
C ALA A 83 -0.11 -18.78 -0.10
N SER A 84 1.11 -18.96 -0.58
CA SER A 84 1.87 -17.89 -1.22
C SER A 84 1.18 -17.35 -2.47
N CYS A 85 0.42 -18.18 -3.19
CA CYS A 85 -0.37 -17.77 -4.37
C CYS A 85 -1.55 -16.83 -4.04
N LEU A 86 -1.74 -16.41 -2.80
CA LEU A 86 -2.51 -15.22 -2.46
C LEU A 86 -1.82 -13.94 -2.99
N GLU A 87 -0.51 -13.96 -3.11
CA GLU A 87 0.30 -13.03 -3.91
C GLU A 87 0.36 -13.52 -5.36
N SER A 88 -0.23 -12.76 -6.31
CA SER A 88 -0.45 -13.25 -7.68
C SER A 88 0.83 -13.46 -8.50
N ASP A 89 1.97 -12.86 -8.09
CA ASP A 89 3.25 -13.04 -8.79
C ASP A 89 4.00 -14.32 -8.40
N THR A 90 3.38 -15.21 -7.61
CA THR A 90 3.83 -16.58 -7.37
C THR A 90 2.68 -17.58 -7.46
N ARG A 91 2.92 -18.69 -8.15
CA ARG A 91 1.91 -19.76 -8.31
C ARG A 91 2.08 -20.91 -7.31
N TRP A 92 3.04 -20.80 -6.39
CA TRP A 92 3.23 -21.78 -5.34
C TRP A 92 2.21 -21.62 -4.22
N CYS A 93 1.39 -22.64 -4.00
CA CYS A 93 0.30 -22.60 -3.02
C CYS A 93 0.63 -23.22 -1.66
N GLY A 94 1.90 -23.50 -1.35
CA GLY A 94 2.32 -23.84 0.01
C GLY A 94 2.30 -22.62 0.94
N SER A 95 2.32 -22.88 2.23
CA SER A 95 2.28 -21.83 3.26
C SER A 95 3.56 -21.01 3.33
N SER A 96 3.43 -19.69 3.43
CA SER A 96 4.57 -18.78 3.62
C SER A 96 4.23 -17.59 4.50
N PRO A 97 5.24 -16.94 5.10
CA PRO A 97 5.07 -15.65 5.74
C PRO A 97 4.55 -14.56 4.80
N LEU A 98 4.86 -14.61 3.49
CA LEU A 98 4.28 -13.74 2.47
C LEU A 98 2.75 -13.92 2.36
N GLY A 99 2.28 -15.16 2.21
CA GLY A 99 0.83 -15.47 2.18
C GLY A 99 0.15 -15.07 3.49
N ALA A 100 0.79 -15.35 4.64
CA ALA A 100 0.30 -14.94 5.95
C ALA A 100 0.21 -13.41 6.11
N MET A 101 1.19 -12.67 5.58
CA MET A 101 1.19 -11.19 5.57
C MET A 101 -0.01 -10.64 4.78
N LYS A 102 -0.23 -11.14 3.55
CA LYS A 102 -1.38 -10.74 2.73
C LYS A 102 -2.72 -11.03 3.43
N ALA A 103 -2.86 -12.23 3.99
CA ALA A 103 -4.08 -12.63 4.71
C ALA A 103 -4.31 -11.78 5.97
N LEU A 104 -3.28 -11.57 6.79
CA LEU A 104 -3.40 -10.75 8.00
C LEU A 104 -3.70 -9.29 7.70
N GLY A 105 -3.21 -8.74 6.58
CA GLY A 105 -3.60 -7.42 6.11
C GLY A 105 -5.11 -7.32 5.91
N ILE A 106 -5.69 -8.25 5.17
CA ILE A 106 -7.15 -8.33 4.95
C ILE A 106 -7.90 -8.52 6.28
N LEU A 107 -7.50 -9.47 7.10
CA LEU A 107 -8.14 -9.76 8.39
C LEU A 107 -8.09 -8.56 9.35
N THR A 108 -6.99 -7.82 9.34
CA THR A 108 -6.80 -6.60 10.14
C THR A 108 -7.72 -5.47 9.66
N ASP A 109 -7.78 -5.22 8.35
CA ASP A 109 -8.64 -4.18 7.75
C ASP A 109 -10.13 -4.47 8.00
N LEU A 110 -10.51 -5.74 8.05
CA LEU A 110 -11.87 -6.17 8.39
C LEU A 110 -12.17 -6.15 9.90
N GLY A 111 -11.19 -5.86 10.75
CA GLY A 111 -11.36 -5.89 12.21
C GLY A 111 -11.70 -7.28 12.74
N VAL A 112 -11.14 -8.34 12.16
CA VAL A 112 -11.40 -9.72 12.57
C VAL A 112 -10.82 -9.97 13.98
N PRO A 113 -11.60 -10.50 14.94
CA PRO A 113 -11.14 -10.63 16.31
C PRO A 113 -10.16 -11.80 16.51
N ALA A 114 -9.35 -11.72 17.56
CA ALA A 114 -8.41 -12.78 17.98
C ALA A 114 -9.08 -14.13 18.30
N SER A 115 -10.40 -14.17 18.52
CA SER A 115 -11.15 -15.39 18.75
C SER A 115 -11.34 -16.23 17.49
N GLU A 116 -11.20 -15.62 16.30
CA GLU A 116 -11.40 -16.26 15.00
C GLU A 116 -10.44 -17.46 14.81
N PRO A 117 -10.92 -18.65 14.45
CA PRO A 117 -10.08 -19.85 14.28
C PRO A 117 -8.95 -19.65 13.26
N HIS A 118 -9.22 -18.98 12.13
CA HIS A 118 -8.25 -18.71 11.08
C HIS A 118 -7.12 -17.80 11.54
N VAL A 119 -7.43 -16.80 12.38
CA VAL A 119 -6.43 -15.94 13.04
C VAL A 119 -5.54 -16.75 13.97
N LYS A 120 -6.13 -17.58 14.84
CA LYS A 120 -5.35 -18.42 15.75
C LYS A 120 -4.42 -19.40 15.01
N ALA A 121 -4.89 -19.93 13.89
CA ALA A 121 -4.11 -20.85 13.07
C ALA A 121 -2.91 -20.14 12.41
N VAL A 122 -3.09 -18.99 11.76
CA VAL A 122 -1.99 -18.26 11.13
C VAL A 122 -0.98 -17.74 12.14
N ILE A 123 -1.40 -17.35 13.34
CA ILE A 123 -0.46 -16.95 14.41
C ILE A 123 0.41 -18.11 14.85
N ARG A 124 -0.15 -19.32 15.02
CA ARG A 124 0.66 -20.52 15.34
C ARG A 124 1.67 -20.80 14.22
N TYR A 125 1.25 -20.71 12.96
CA TYR A 125 2.14 -20.86 11.82
C TYR A 125 3.28 -19.85 11.85
N LEU A 126 2.98 -18.56 12.07
CA LEU A 126 3.99 -17.51 12.13
C LEU A 126 4.97 -17.70 13.29
N LEU A 127 4.51 -18.15 14.46
CA LEU A 127 5.41 -18.48 15.57
C LEU A 127 6.33 -19.66 15.23
N ALA A 128 5.85 -20.67 14.50
CA ALA A 128 6.64 -21.83 14.10
C ALA A 128 7.64 -21.51 12.97
N SER A 129 7.34 -20.53 12.10
CA SER A 129 8.17 -20.15 10.95
C SER A 129 9.12 -18.96 11.24
N PHE A 130 9.12 -18.44 12.47
CA PHE A 130 9.97 -17.32 12.85
C PHE A 130 11.44 -17.74 12.99
N ASP A 131 12.34 -17.04 12.31
CA ASP A 131 13.79 -17.21 12.50
C ASP A 131 14.27 -16.41 13.72
N ASP A 132 14.26 -17.06 14.89
CA ASP A 132 14.71 -16.43 16.14
C ASP A 132 16.18 -15.98 16.11
N LYS A 133 17.03 -16.65 15.32
CA LYS A 133 18.45 -16.31 15.20
C LYS A 133 18.64 -14.94 14.54
N HIS A 134 17.85 -14.65 13.52
CA HIS A 134 17.96 -13.38 12.78
C HIS A 134 16.87 -12.37 13.16
N GLY A 135 15.84 -12.80 13.91
CA GLY A 135 14.75 -11.95 14.36
C GLY A 135 13.77 -11.54 13.25
N ILE A 136 13.59 -12.38 12.22
CA ILE A 136 12.81 -12.08 11.01
C ILE A 136 11.94 -13.26 10.58
N TRP A 137 11.00 -12.99 9.66
CA TRP A 137 10.38 -13.99 8.79
C TRP A 137 10.98 -13.93 7.40
N HIS A 138 11.30 -15.09 6.84
CA HIS A 138 11.63 -15.23 5.42
C HIS A 138 10.34 -15.18 4.59
N ALA A 139 10.31 -14.39 3.51
CA ALA A 139 9.10 -14.19 2.72
C ALA A 139 8.58 -15.51 2.13
N LEU A 140 9.47 -16.29 1.51
CA LEU A 140 9.18 -17.56 0.85
C LEU A 140 10.17 -18.63 1.26
N PRO A 141 9.75 -19.90 1.35
CA PRO A 141 10.66 -21.03 1.43
C PRO A 141 11.21 -21.38 0.02
N LYS A 142 12.35 -22.07 -0.04
CA LYS A 142 13.00 -22.46 -1.32
C LYS A 142 12.13 -23.33 -2.22
N GLU A 143 11.21 -24.08 -1.64
CA GLU A 143 10.24 -24.93 -2.35
C GLU A 143 9.33 -24.12 -3.28
N ALA A 144 9.18 -22.81 -3.04
CA ALA A 144 8.40 -21.92 -3.89
C ALA A 144 8.97 -21.81 -5.31
N ASN A 145 10.28 -22.03 -5.49
CA ASN A 145 10.92 -22.03 -6.81
C ASN A 145 10.42 -23.17 -7.73
N ALA A 146 9.73 -24.18 -7.19
CA ALA A 146 9.18 -25.26 -8.00
C ALA A 146 7.95 -24.86 -8.83
N ALA A 147 7.34 -23.70 -8.56
CA ALA A 147 6.20 -23.17 -9.30
C ALA A 147 6.58 -21.91 -10.09
N PRO A 148 5.85 -21.54 -11.16
CA PRO A 148 6.07 -20.27 -11.86
C PRO A 148 5.95 -19.07 -10.91
N HIS A 149 6.86 -18.11 -11.06
CA HIS A 149 6.90 -16.90 -10.25
C HIS A 149 7.69 -15.79 -10.96
N ALA A 150 7.46 -14.56 -10.54
CA ALA A 150 8.25 -13.41 -10.96
C ALA A 150 9.71 -13.51 -10.44
N SER A 151 10.67 -12.92 -11.15
CA SER A 151 12.11 -13.01 -10.80
C SER A 151 12.42 -12.53 -9.39
N TRP A 152 11.70 -11.54 -8.89
CA TRP A 152 11.91 -10.99 -7.54
C TRP A 152 11.44 -11.91 -6.40
N TRP A 153 10.65 -12.96 -6.72
CA TRP A 153 10.24 -14.00 -5.77
C TRP A 153 11.13 -15.24 -5.82
N GLU A 154 12.12 -15.31 -6.70
CA GLU A 154 13.06 -16.43 -6.75
C GLU A 154 13.92 -16.47 -5.49
N VAL A 155 13.84 -17.56 -4.75
CA VAL A 155 14.65 -17.79 -3.55
C VAL A 155 16.03 -18.29 -3.99
N ARG A 156 17.07 -17.48 -3.75
CA ARG A 156 18.47 -17.80 -4.12
C ARG A 156 19.04 -18.85 -3.19
N GLU A 157 19.67 -19.87 -3.74
CA GLU A 157 20.27 -20.96 -2.94
C GLU A 157 21.33 -20.47 -1.96
N GLU A 158 22.15 -19.49 -2.37
CA GLU A 158 23.28 -19.00 -1.58
C GLU A 158 22.83 -18.22 -0.34
N THR A 159 21.70 -17.57 -0.40
CA THR A 159 21.22 -16.68 0.68
C THR A 159 19.98 -17.22 1.40
N GLY A 160 19.23 -18.12 0.75
CA GLY A 160 17.92 -18.55 1.22
C GLY A 160 16.85 -17.46 1.17
N LYS A 161 17.06 -16.38 0.39
CA LYS A 161 16.20 -15.18 0.33
C LYS A 161 15.84 -14.84 -1.10
N CYS A 162 14.62 -14.32 -1.29
CA CYS A 162 14.24 -13.69 -2.55
C CYS A 162 14.77 -12.24 -2.63
N GLU A 163 14.75 -11.66 -3.85
CA GLU A 163 15.34 -10.34 -4.10
C GLU A 163 14.71 -9.23 -3.25
N VAL A 164 13.40 -9.26 -3.07
CA VAL A 164 12.65 -8.25 -2.32
C VAL A 164 12.74 -8.41 -0.80
N GLU A 165 13.29 -9.53 -0.33
CA GLU A 165 13.38 -9.82 1.09
C GLU A 165 14.49 -9.03 1.77
N SER A 166 14.14 -8.43 2.89
CA SER A 166 15.03 -7.69 3.77
C SER A 166 14.72 -7.98 5.24
N PRO A 167 15.48 -7.46 6.21
CA PRO A 167 15.10 -7.52 7.62
C PRO A 167 13.79 -6.81 7.94
N LEU A 168 13.29 -5.94 7.06
CA LEU A 168 12.02 -5.21 7.23
C LEU A 168 10.85 -5.89 6.50
N PHE A 169 11.07 -6.39 5.30
CA PHE A 169 10.04 -7.08 4.53
C PHE A 169 10.20 -8.60 4.63
N PRO A 170 9.16 -9.38 5.02
CA PRO A 170 7.78 -8.98 5.42
C PRO A 170 7.64 -8.69 6.93
N THR A 171 8.73 -8.70 7.69
CA THR A 171 8.77 -8.71 9.15
C THR A 171 8.07 -7.50 9.79
N ALA A 172 8.29 -6.30 9.27
CA ALA A 172 7.70 -5.09 9.86
C ALA A 172 6.17 -5.05 9.67
N ALA A 173 5.66 -5.43 8.49
CA ALA A 173 4.21 -5.52 8.28
C ALA A 173 3.56 -6.56 9.20
N LEU A 174 4.16 -7.74 9.30
CA LEU A 174 3.70 -8.79 10.22
C LEU A 174 3.72 -8.31 11.67
N ALA A 175 4.78 -7.61 12.11
CA ALA A 175 4.84 -7.03 13.45
C ALA A 175 3.71 -6.03 13.69
N GLY A 176 3.34 -5.25 12.66
CA GLY A 176 2.18 -4.34 12.70
C GLY A 176 0.87 -5.09 12.91
N TYR A 177 0.56 -6.05 12.05
CA TYR A 177 -0.69 -6.82 12.15
C TYR A 177 -0.81 -7.59 13.48
N LEU A 178 0.30 -8.12 13.98
CA LEU A 178 0.35 -8.85 15.23
C LEU A 178 0.09 -7.99 16.48
N GLN A 179 0.14 -6.62 16.38
CA GLN A 179 -0.29 -5.75 17.49
C GLN A 179 -1.74 -6.05 17.90
N ASN A 180 -2.63 -6.27 16.90
CA ASN A 180 -4.05 -6.56 17.16
C ASN A 180 -4.27 -7.93 17.85
N TYR A 181 -3.29 -8.80 17.79
CA TYR A 181 -3.35 -10.17 18.26
C TYR A 181 -2.34 -10.47 19.36
N ALA A 182 -1.79 -9.46 20.02
CA ALA A 182 -0.72 -9.58 21.01
C ALA A 182 -1.05 -10.57 22.16
N ALA A 183 -2.35 -10.71 22.50
CA ALA A 183 -2.80 -11.67 23.51
C ALA A 183 -2.61 -13.15 23.11
N LEU A 184 -2.41 -13.46 21.84
CA LEU A 184 -2.15 -14.80 21.33
C LEU A 184 -0.65 -15.12 21.21
N LEU A 185 0.23 -14.17 21.52
CA LEU A 185 1.68 -14.25 21.34
C LEU A 185 2.39 -14.45 22.69
N PRO A 186 3.60 -15.02 22.69
CA PRO A 186 4.44 -15.04 23.87
C PRO A 186 4.68 -13.61 24.40
N PRO A 187 4.75 -13.42 25.73
CA PRO A 187 5.00 -12.11 26.33
C PRO A 187 6.25 -11.45 25.74
N GLY A 188 6.14 -10.20 25.30
CA GLY A 188 7.24 -9.42 24.75
C GLY A 188 7.64 -9.75 23.31
N PHE A 189 7.05 -10.78 22.68
CA PHE A 189 7.41 -11.20 21.33
C PHE A 189 7.20 -10.07 20.30
N VAL A 190 5.98 -9.55 20.19
CA VAL A 190 5.66 -8.47 19.22
C VAL A 190 6.42 -7.18 19.53
N LYS A 191 6.62 -6.85 20.81
CA LYS A 191 7.41 -5.71 21.23
C LYS A 191 8.84 -5.79 20.70
N ARG A 192 9.51 -6.93 20.90
CA ARG A 192 10.89 -7.17 20.43
C ARG A 192 11.04 -6.96 18.93
N ILE A 193 10.12 -7.51 18.14
CA ILE A 193 10.17 -7.39 16.68
C ILE A 193 9.87 -5.97 16.23
N THR A 194 8.91 -5.32 16.85
CA THR A 194 8.59 -3.90 16.59
C THR A 194 9.80 -3.01 16.86
N GLU A 195 10.43 -3.14 18.02
CA GLU A 195 11.62 -2.37 18.38
C GLU A 195 12.78 -2.62 17.40
N SER A 196 12.99 -3.88 16.98
CA SER A 196 13.99 -4.23 15.98
C SER A 196 13.72 -3.53 14.65
N SER A 197 12.47 -3.57 14.15
CA SER A 197 12.08 -2.92 12.89
C SER A 197 12.23 -1.40 12.95
N LEU A 198 11.85 -0.77 14.06
CA LEU A 198 11.99 0.68 14.25
C LEU A 198 13.46 1.11 14.35
N ASN A 199 14.30 0.32 15.01
CA ASN A 199 15.75 0.56 15.05
C ASN A 199 16.40 0.45 13.66
N TYR A 200 15.95 -0.53 12.87
CA TYR A 200 16.40 -0.67 11.49
C TYR A 200 16.03 0.57 10.66
N LEU A 201 14.78 1.01 10.75
CA LEU A 201 14.33 2.25 10.09
C LEU A 201 15.15 3.47 10.52
N ALA A 202 15.42 3.61 11.82
CA ALA A 202 16.19 4.75 12.34
C ALA A 202 17.60 4.82 11.73
N ALA A 203 18.25 3.67 11.53
CA ALA A 203 19.57 3.54 10.93
C ALA A 203 19.59 3.55 9.39
N ALA A 204 18.44 3.30 8.74
CA ALA A 204 18.35 3.17 7.29
C ALA A 204 18.63 4.51 6.57
N PRO A 205 19.18 4.46 5.33
CA PRO A 205 19.24 5.65 4.46
C PRO A 205 17.83 6.13 4.07
N GLU A 206 17.74 7.33 3.49
CA GLU A 206 16.42 7.84 3.01
C GLU A 206 15.98 7.20 1.70
N ARG A 207 16.89 6.64 0.91
CA ARG A 207 16.54 5.82 -0.26
C ARG A 207 16.40 4.37 0.15
N MET A 208 15.17 3.89 0.24
CA MET A 208 14.82 2.54 0.65
C MET A 208 14.03 1.81 -0.44
N PRO A 209 14.07 0.47 -0.50
CA PRO A 209 13.20 -0.33 -1.35
C PRO A 209 11.72 -0.13 -1.01
N MET A 210 10.86 -0.17 -2.04
CA MET A 210 9.41 -0.02 -1.88
C MET A 210 8.81 -1.04 -0.89
N PRO A 211 9.12 -2.35 -0.94
CA PRO A 211 8.54 -3.32 -0.01
C PRO A 211 8.88 -3.04 1.47
N ASP A 212 10.07 -2.52 1.74
CA ASP A 212 10.45 -2.11 3.10
C ASP A 212 9.61 -0.95 3.60
N ILE A 213 9.39 0.04 2.73
CA ILE A 213 8.59 1.23 3.06
C ILE A 213 7.14 0.83 3.31
N GLU A 214 6.55 -0.01 2.46
CA GLU A 214 5.19 -0.53 2.63
C GLU A 214 5.05 -1.28 3.96
N SER A 215 6.00 -2.17 4.26
CA SER A 215 6.00 -2.92 5.52
C SER A 215 6.10 -2.01 6.75
N LEU A 216 6.89 -0.96 6.67
CA LEU A 216 7.02 0.02 7.76
C LEU A 216 5.79 0.92 7.88
N ILE A 217 5.15 1.29 6.79
CA ILE A 217 3.89 2.04 6.80
C ILE A 217 2.80 1.23 7.48
N GLU A 218 2.69 -0.07 7.18
CA GLU A 218 1.76 -0.97 7.86
C GLU A 218 2.07 -1.08 9.35
N LEU A 219 3.35 -1.18 9.72
CA LEU A 219 3.74 -1.19 11.13
C LEU A 219 3.29 0.10 11.84
N VAL A 220 3.67 1.28 11.32
CA VAL A 220 3.37 2.56 12.00
C VAL A 220 1.89 2.89 12.02
N ARG A 221 1.10 2.40 11.04
CA ARG A 221 -0.36 2.55 10.99
C ARG A 221 -1.04 1.90 12.19
N LEU A 222 -0.48 0.83 12.72
CA LEU A 222 -1.05 0.00 13.78
C LEU A 222 -0.42 0.26 15.15
N LEU A 223 0.61 1.08 15.23
CA LEU A 223 1.23 1.48 16.48
C LEU A 223 0.52 2.68 17.12
N PRO A 224 0.49 2.76 18.46
CA PRO A 224 0.08 3.97 19.15
C PRO A 224 0.94 5.18 18.71
N PRO A 225 0.36 6.38 18.60
CA PRO A 225 1.08 7.59 18.15
C PRO A 225 2.39 7.85 18.93
N ALA A 226 2.40 7.60 20.24
CA ALA A 226 3.60 7.77 21.05
C ALA A 226 4.77 6.86 20.65
N GLN A 227 4.50 5.72 20.03
CA GLN A 227 5.53 4.78 19.57
C GLN A 227 5.91 4.97 18.10
N SER A 228 5.07 5.63 17.29
CA SER A 228 5.27 5.78 15.86
C SER A 228 5.80 7.15 15.42
N THR A 229 5.81 8.18 16.31
CA THR A 229 6.14 9.58 15.95
C THR A 229 7.48 9.72 15.23
N ASP A 230 8.56 9.13 15.76
CA ASP A 230 9.90 9.25 15.16
C ASP A 230 9.99 8.45 13.85
N ALA A 231 9.36 7.29 13.79
CA ALA A 231 9.28 6.48 12.58
C ALA A 231 8.51 7.20 11.47
N VAL A 232 7.36 7.80 11.78
CA VAL A 232 6.60 8.63 10.83
C VAL A 232 7.43 9.80 10.32
N ARG A 233 8.16 10.49 11.22
CA ARG A 233 9.06 11.59 10.83
C ARG A 233 10.17 11.13 9.88
N LYS A 234 10.77 9.96 10.13
CA LYS A 234 11.78 9.37 9.25
C LYS A 234 11.17 8.95 7.91
N LEU A 235 10.01 8.30 7.92
CA LEU A 235 9.31 7.88 6.71
C LEU A 235 8.91 9.09 5.84
N LYS A 236 8.49 10.21 6.40
CA LYS A 236 8.24 11.44 5.63
C LYS A 236 9.47 11.88 4.81
N ARG A 237 10.68 11.80 5.37
CA ARG A 237 11.91 12.08 4.63
C ARG A 237 12.19 11.04 3.55
N VAL A 238 11.98 9.76 3.86
CA VAL A 238 12.11 8.66 2.88
C VAL A 238 11.16 8.90 1.70
N LEU A 239 9.89 9.16 1.97
CA LEU A 239 8.87 9.39 0.93
C LEU A 239 9.21 10.60 0.06
N ALA A 240 9.76 11.68 0.64
CA ALA A 240 10.19 12.85 -0.11
C ALA A 240 11.31 12.54 -1.13
N VAL A 241 12.10 11.47 -0.90
CA VAL A 241 13.19 11.03 -1.79
C VAL A 241 12.74 10.02 -2.82
N VAL A 242 11.81 9.12 -2.47
CA VAL A 242 11.49 7.96 -3.32
C VAL A 242 10.23 8.17 -4.17
N VAL A 243 9.28 9.01 -3.73
CA VAL A 243 8.02 9.21 -4.45
C VAL A 243 8.24 10.07 -5.69
N VAL A 244 7.86 9.55 -6.84
CA VAL A 244 7.86 10.28 -8.12
C VAL A 244 6.60 11.13 -8.19
N GLN A 245 6.77 12.45 -8.11
CA GLN A 245 5.65 13.40 -8.09
C GLN A 245 5.26 13.92 -9.50
N ASP A 246 6.09 13.70 -10.53
CA ASP A 246 5.81 14.13 -11.91
C ASP A 246 4.86 13.15 -12.62
N PRO A 247 3.63 13.58 -12.97
CA PRO A 247 2.65 12.71 -13.66
C PRO A 247 3.14 12.14 -15.00
N LYS A 248 4.08 12.79 -15.67
CA LYS A 248 4.63 12.31 -16.94
C LYS A 248 5.41 11.00 -16.82
N GLN A 249 5.84 10.65 -15.60
CA GLN A 249 6.60 9.43 -15.30
C GLN A 249 5.73 8.29 -14.79
N TRP A 250 4.42 8.50 -14.57
CA TRP A 250 3.55 7.51 -13.93
C TRP A 250 3.05 6.39 -14.84
N ASN A 251 3.38 6.43 -16.13
CA ASN A 251 3.05 5.37 -17.09
C ASN A 251 3.98 4.14 -17.01
N SER A 252 5.00 4.17 -16.18
CA SER A 252 5.94 3.08 -15.94
C SER A 252 5.91 2.62 -14.48
N TYR A 253 6.58 1.48 -14.20
CA TYR A 253 6.75 1.00 -12.83
C TYR A 253 7.62 1.97 -12.04
N ASN A 254 7.01 2.69 -11.13
CA ASN A 254 7.66 3.60 -10.19
C ASN A 254 6.76 3.85 -8.97
N VAL A 255 7.34 4.44 -7.95
CA VAL A 255 6.66 4.75 -6.68
C VAL A 255 5.86 6.04 -6.83
N LYS A 256 4.53 5.92 -6.90
CA LYS A 256 3.59 7.04 -7.02
C LYS A 256 3.10 7.50 -5.64
N PRO A 257 2.53 8.71 -5.50
CA PRO A 257 1.94 9.16 -4.23
C PRO A 257 0.93 8.18 -3.64
N LEU A 258 0.03 7.64 -4.47
CA LEU A 258 -1.00 6.68 -4.05
C LEU A 258 -0.46 5.27 -3.74
N THR A 259 0.84 4.98 -3.97
CA THR A 259 1.47 3.75 -3.49
C THR A 259 1.47 3.69 -1.95
N PHE A 260 1.52 4.84 -1.28
CA PHE A 260 1.65 4.90 0.18
C PHE A 260 0.55 5.71 0.88
N VAL A 261 -0.23 6.51 0.14
CA VAL A 261 -1.26 7.39 0.72
C VAL A 261 -2.62 7.02 0.13
N HIS A 262 -3.32 6.11 0.81
CA HIS A 262 -4.61 5.59 0.36
C HIS A 262 -5.81 6.33 0.97
N SER A 263 -5.58 7.28 1.90
CA SER A 263 -6.66 8.06 2.51
C SER A 263 -6.16 9.41 3.04
N PRO A 264 -7.04 10.41 3.20
CA PRO A 264 -6.70 11.70 3.80
C PRO A 264 -6.31 11.61 5.29
N GLN A 265 -6.59 10.47 5.95
CA GLN A 265 -6.18 10.20 7.34
C GLN A 265 -4.74 9.70 7.45
N SER A 266 -4.07 9.40 6.33
CA SER A 266 -2.66 9.02 6.34
C SER A 266 -1.79 10.12 6.96
N PRO A 267 -0.87 9.80 7.88
CA PRO A 267 0.05 10.79 8.47
C PRO A 267 1.01 11.39 7.43
N PHE A 268 1.05 10.84 6.22
CA PHE A 268 1.88 11.28 5.11
C PHE A 268 1.13 12.19 4.13
N TYR A 269 -0.21 12.25 4.22
CA TYR A 269 -1.04 13.02 3.30
C TYR A 269 -0.71 14.53 3.30
N PRO A 270 -0.55 15.22 4.44
CA PRO A 270 -0.37 16.67 4.45
C PRO A 270 0.82 17.16 3.61
N GLU A 271 1.93 16.42 3.59
CA GLU A 271 3.12 16.78 2.80
C GLU A 271 3.00 16.41 1.32
N MET A 272 2.03 15.58 0.96
CA MET A 272 1.83 15.07 -0.40
C MET A 272 0.47 15.43 -1.01
N GLU A 273 -0.31 16.30 -0.38
CA GLU A 273 -1.68 16.62 -0.78
C GLU A 273 -1.81 16.94 -2.26
N THR A 274 -0.99 17.88 -2.77
CA THR A 274 -0.97 18.25 -4.19
C THR A 274 -0.63 17.08 -5.10
N ALA A 275 0.39 16.31 -4.75
CA ALA A 275 0.83 15.16 -5.55
C ALA A 275 -0.19 14.01 -5.51
N VAL A 276 -0.83 13.77 -4.37
CA VAL A 276 -1.94 12.83 -4.21
C VAL A 276 -3.13 13.27 -5.05
N GLY A 277 -3.52 14.55 -5.01
CA GLY A 277 -4.59 15.10 -5.84
C GLY A 277 -4.33 14.88 -7.33
N ALA A 278 -3.11 15.18 -7.79
CA ALA A 278 -2.69 14.92 -9.16
C ALA A 278 -2.71 13.42 -9.52
N ASN A 279 -2.35 12.53 -8.57
CA ASN A 279 -2.36 11.09 -8.83
C ASN A 279 -3.78 10.52 -8.86
N LEU A 280 -4.71 11.05 -8.06
CA LEU A 280 -6.14 10.74 -8.18
C LEU A 280 -6.70 11.16 -9.55
N ASP A 281 -6.37 12.38 -10.02
CA ASP A 281 -6.74 12.86 -11.36
C ASP A 281 -6.13 12.02 -12.49
N TYR A 282 -4.96 11.40 -12.24
CA TYR A 282 -4.29 10.51 -13.19
C TYR A 282 -4.96 9.13 -13.26
N ILE A 283 -5.28 8.49 -12.14
CA ILE A 283 -5.81 7.12 -12.16
C ILE A 283 -7.23 7.03 -12.74
N ILE A 284 -8.07 8.05 -12.55
CA ILE A 284 -9.47 8.03 -13.02
C ILE A 284 -9.55 7.80 -14.55
N PRO A 285 -8.88 8.61 -15.42
CA PRO A 285 -8.95 8.39 -16.87
C PRO A 285 -8.15 7.19 -17.36
N THR A 286 -7.34 6.52 -16.51
CA THR A 286 -6.60 5.30 -16.89
C THR A 286 -7.40 4.01 -16.76
N GLN A 287 -8.67 4.10 -16.30
CA GLN A 287 -9.58 2.97 -16.34
C GLN A 287 -9.71 2.44 -17.78
N LYS A 288 -9.63 1.13 -17.96
CA LYS A 288 -9.75 0.47 -19.27
C LYS A 288 -11.21 0.39 -19.71
N SER A 289 -11.43 0.11 -21.00
CA SER A 289 -12.78 -0.02 -21.57
C SER A 289 -13.62 -1.13 -20.94
N ASP A 290 -12.97 -2.18 -20.40
CA ASP A 290 -13.59 -3.27 -19.67
C ASP A 290 -13.95 -2.92 -18.21
N GLY A 291 -13.59 -1.74 -17.72
CA GLY A 291 -13.87 -1.26 -16.37
C GLY A 291 -12.76 -1.48 -15.35
N GLY A 292 -11.77 -2.34 -15.63
CA GLY A 292 -10.63 -2.56 -14.75
C GLY A 292 -9.50 -1.54 -14.95
N TRP A 293 -8.47 -1.60 -14.11
CA TRP A 293 -7.22 -0.88 -14.30
C TRP A 293 -6.12 -1.82 -14.75
N GLY A 294 -5.17 -1.30 -15.58
CA GLY A 294 -4.02 -2.06 -16.05
C GLY A 294 -2.85 -1.99 -15.07
N LEU A 295 -1.85 -2.82 -15.32
CA LEU A 295 -0.60 -2.90 -14.56
C LEU A 295 0.50 -2.10 -15.24
N THR A 296 1.55 -1.75 -14.48
CA THR A 296 2.76 -1.07 -14.97
C THR A 296 4.00 -1.98 -14.88
N TRP A 297 3.82 -3.25 -14.57
CA TRP A 297 4.86 -4.29 -14.53
C TRP A 297 4.39 -5.56 -15.23
N SER A 298 5.32 -6.45 -15.58
CA SER A 298 5.08 -7.78 -16.15
C SER A 298 6.25 -8.69 -15.84
N TRP A 299 6.00 -10.00 -15.81
CA TRP A 299 7.00 -11.06 -15.83
C TRP A 299 6.66 -12.13 -16.88
N GLU A 300 5.95 -11.71 -17.93
CA GLU A 300 5.53 -12.54 -19.07
C GLU A 300 6.71 -13.25 -19.74
N ASP A 301 7.87 -12.60 -19.80
CA ASP A 301 9.11 -13.14 -20.37
C ASP A 301 9.61 -14.41 -19.67
N ARG A 302 9.24 -14.60 -18.40
CA ARG A 302 9.61 -15.82 -17.64
C ARG A 302 8.64 -16.97 -17.87
N ASN A 303 7.34 -16.71 -17.87
CA ASN A 303 6.29 -17.71 -18.06
C ASN A 303 5.00 -17.04 -18.54
N PRO A 304 4.78 -16.97 -19.89
CA PRO A 304 3.60 -16.28 -20.45
C PRO A 304 2.27 -16.80 -19.92
N ALA A 305 2.10 -18.12 -19.83
CA ALA A 305 0.82 -18.71 -19.39
C ALA A 305 0.52 -18.44 -17.91
N ALA A 306 1.54 -18.43 -17.06
CA ALA A 306 1.36 -18.10 -15.66
C ALA A 306 1.16 -16.59 -15.44
N TRP A 307 1.80 -15.76 -16.29
CA TRP A 307 1.60 -14.31 -16.27
C TRP A 307 0.17 -13.92 -16.66
N GLU A 308 -0.40 -14.53 -17.69
CA GLU A 308 -1.78 -14.25 -18.11
C GLU A 308 -2.77 -14.37 -16.94
N LEU A 309 -2.66 -15.44 -16.13
CA LEU A 309 -3.45 -15.63 -14.92
C LEU A 309 -3.12 -14.59 -13.84
N ALA A 310 -1.83 -14.31 -13.63
CA ALA A 310 -1.39 -13.36 -12.63
C ALA A 310 -1.83 -11.93 -12.97
N GLU A 311 -1.76 -11.55 -14.26
CA GLU A 311 -2.23 -10.24 -14.73
C GLU A 311 -3.73 -10.06 -14.46
N GLU A 312 -4.55 -11.05 -14.76
CA GLU A 312 -5.99 -11.02 -14.49
C GLU A 312 -6.28 -10.85 -12.99
N GLU A 313 -5.64 -11.66 -12.15
CA GLU A 313 -5.75 -11.56 -10.69
C GLU A 313 -5.31 -10.18 -10.17
N TRP A 314 -4.14 -9.70 -10.61
CA TRP A 314 -3.63 -8.39 -10.22
C TRP A 314 -4.52 -7.24 -10.67
N ARG A 315 -5.10 -7.31 -11.85
CA ARG A 315 -6.05 -6.29 -12.30
C ARG A 315 -7.28 -6.22 -11.39
N GLY A 316 -7.75 -7.37 -10.88
CA GLY A 316 -8.78 -7.41 -9.84
C GLY A 316 -8.37 -6.70 -8.56
N VAL A 317 -7.17 -7.00 -8.03
CA VAL A 317 -6.61 -6.36 -6.83
C VAL A 317 -6.46 -4.85 -7.03
N VAL A 318 -5.78 -4.41 -8.09
CA VAL A 318 -5.52 -2.98 -8.37
C VAL A 318 -6.80 -2.21 -8.59
N SER A 319 -7.79 -2.81 -9.25
CA SER A 319 -9.10 -2.15 -9.47
C SER A 319 -9.84 -1.93 -8.15
N LEU A 320 -9.84 -2.92 -7.26
CA LEU A 320 -10.44 -2.78 -5.94
C LEU A 320 -9.70 -1.73 -5.09
N GLU A 321 -8.37 -1.73 -5.08
CA GLU A 321 -7.56 -0.76 -4.34
C GLU A 321 -7.78 0.68 -4.84
N ASN A 322 -7.84 0.88 -6.16
CA ASN A 322 -8.16 2.17 -6.76
C ASN A 322 -9.55 2.66 -6.33
N LEU A 323 -10.57 1.80 -6.37
CA LEU A 323 -11.92 2.17 -5.93
C LEU A 323 -11.96 2.53 -4.44
N ARG A 324 -11.31 1.76 -3.58
CA ARG A 324 -11.22 2.06 -2.13
C ARG A 324 -10.52 3.41 -1.89
N THR A 325 -9.44 3.66 -2.61
CA THR A 325 -8.70 4.93 -2.52
C THR A 325 -9.56 6.09 -3.01
N LEU A 326 -10.21 5.96 -4.17
CA LEU A 326 -11.12 6.98 -4.70
C LEU A 326 -12.31 7.26 -3.75
N GLN A 327 -12.86 6.22 -3.12
CA GLN A 327 -13.90 6.37 -2.10
C GLN A 327 -13.39 7.15 -0.88
N ALA A 328 -12.20 6.80 -0.36
CA ALA A 328 -11.61 7.45 0.80
C ALA A 328 -11.35 8.95 0.58
N PHE A 329 -11.04 9.34 -0.67
CA PHE A 329 -10.85 10.74 -1.08
C PHE A 329 -12.10 11.39 -1.66
N HIS A 330 -13.28 10.77 -1.54
CA HIS A 330 -14.56 11.28 -2.08
C HIS A 330 -14.49 11.61 -3.58
N ARG A 331 -13.79 10.78 -4.37
CA ARG A 331 -13.60 10.96 -5.82
C ARG A 331 -14.50 10.06 -6.67
N ILE A 332 -15.52 9.42 -6.08
CA ILE A 332 -16.59 8.70 -6.78
C ILE A 332 -17.83 9.58 -6.77
N ALA A 333 -18.44 9.83 -7.95
CA ALA A 333 -19.67 10.59 -8.05
C ALA A 333 -20.80 9.91 -7.24
N GLN A 334 -21.64 10.74 -6.56
CA GLN A 334 -22.77 10.28 -5.76
C GLN A 334 -24.04 10.23 -6.61
#